data_e8696e0c64cb3b4d63d4dad79f5f30bc
#
_entry.id   e8696e0c64cb3b4d63d4dad79f5f30bc
#
_cell.length_a   1.000
_cell.length_b   1.000
_cell.length_c   1.000
_cell.angle_alpha   90.00
_cell.angle_beta   90.00
_cell.angle_gamma   90.00
#
_symmetry.space_group_name_H-M   'P 1'
#
loop_
_entity.id
_entity.type
_entity.pdbx_description
1 polymer ?
#
loop_
_entity_poly.entity_id
_entity_poly.type
_entity_poly.pdbx_seq_one_letter_code
_entity_poly.pdbx_strand_id
1 'polypeptide(L)'
;MSEDPSGSPAGDNTHAPESVTVVVCAYTLDRWTDLHDGVLEAARQLRESGREGRVLVVVDHNDELLAKAGELAGPLVDVIANTHRRGLSGGRNTAIGFADTEVIVFLDDDATPEPGWLEHLLVPFADREVLVAGGAATPRWPDGAARPVSLPAAPSGRGELDWVVGCTYEGQPTTLAPVRNVMGCNMAFRATVFDTAGLFGEDLGRVGRVPYGCEETELCIRVTRHHPTAGILFEPRSLVRHHVSPDRLRWNYLWRRTYAEGISKAAVTERTSHQASLSTEMSYATRILPRGFLRELLSAPRTRGRGLGGAFAIVSALVMTGIGYVVGHIAIRWRRSKQSRREQKGNPR
;
A
#
# COMPACT_ATOMS: atom_id res chain seq x y z
N MET A 1 -53.53 -12.91 -29.39
CA MET A 1 -53.10 -13.04 -27.97
C MET A 1 -51.62 -12.94 -27.99
N SER A 2 -51.12 -11.78 -27.69
CA SER A 2 -49.72 -11.42 -27.65
C SER A 2 -49.30 -11.48 -26.19
N GLU A 3 -48.35 -12.35 -25.89
CA GLU A 3 -47.67 -12.37 -24.58
C GLU A 3 -46.53 -11.36 -24.60
N ASP A 4 -46.61 -10.44 -23.66
CA ASP A 4 -45.61 -9.42 -23.36
C ASP A 4 -44.57 -10.05 -22.41
N PRO A 5 -43.24 -10.08 -22.76
CA PRO A 5 -42.24 -10.42 -21.80
C PRO A 5 -41.79 -9.13 -21.10
N SER A 6 -42.39 -8.84 -19.95
CA SER A 6 -41.90 -7.83 -19.02
C SER A 6 -40.54 -8.24 -18.51
N GLY A 7 -39.50 -7.77 -19.19
CA GLY A 7 -38.14 -7.74 -18.66
C GLY A 7 -38.08 -6.85 -17.44
N SER A 8 -37.81 -7.42 -16.27
CA SER A 8 -37.44 -6.67 -15.09
C SER A 8 -36.25 -5.74 -15.43
N PRO A 9 -36.29 -4.46 -15.05
CA PRO A 9 -35.15 -3.61 -15.22
C PRO A 9 -34.02 -4.18 -14.33
N ALA A 10 -32.86 -4.38 -14.91
CA ALA A 10 -31.62 -4.60 -14.16
C ALA A 10 -31.51 -3.47 -13.12
N GLY A 11 -31.56 -3.82 -11.86
CA GLY A 11 -31.50 -2.84 -10.78
C GLY A 11 -30.30 -1.94 -10.97
N ASP A 12 -30.50 -0.65 -10.83
CA ASP A 12 -29.48 0.37 -10.82
C ASP A 12 -28.50 0.05 -9.66
N ASN A 13 -27.39 -0.59 -10.00
CA ASN A 13 -26.40 -1.09 -9.03
C ASN A 13 -25.36 0.00 -8.68
N THR A 14 -25.62 1.25 -9.10
CA THR A 14 -24.71 2.37 -8.86
C THR A 14 -25.13 3.14 -7.62
N HIS A 15 -24.46 2.88 -6.49
CA HIS A 15 -24.65 3.64 -5.26
C HIS A 15 -23.28 4.00 -4.68
N ALA A 16 -22.93 5.29 -4.75
CA ALA A 16 -21.72 5.78 -4.10
C ALA A 16 -21.81 5.56 -2.58
N PRO A 17 -20.70 5.19 -1.90
CA PRO A 17 -20.73 4.99 -0.45
C PRO A 17 -21.19 6.26 0.28
N GLU A 18 -22.08 6.09 1.26
CA GLU A 18 -22.64 7.21 2.03
C GLU A 18 -21.76 7.53 3.25
N SER A 19 -21.03 6.52 3.76
CA SER A 19 -20.21 6.68 4.94
C SER A 19 -18.77 6.19 4.76
N VAL A 20 -17.80 6.94 5.35
CA VAL A 20 -16.35 6.71 5.15
C VAL A 20 -15.57 7.00 6.42
N THR A 21 -14.72 6.05 6.85
CA THR A 21 -13.69 6.30 7.84
C THR A 21 -12.33 6.42 7.15
N VAL A 22 -11.66 7.56 7.29
CA VAL A 22 -10.28 7.74 6.84
C VAL A 22 -9.34 7.43 8.00
N VAL A 23 -8.46 6.46 7.83
CA VAL A 23 -7.54 5.97 8.86
C VAL A 23 -6.13 6.44 8.56
N VAL A 24 -5.47 7.07 9.55
CA VAL A 24 -4.06 7.45 9.49
C VAL A 24 -3.33 6.81 10.66
N CYS A 25 -2.40 5.87 10.38
CA CYS A 25 -1.60 5.22 11.41
C CYS A 25 -0.26 5.93 11.57
N ALA A 26 0.06 6.41 12.79
CA ALA A 26 1.27 7.16 13.08
C ALA A 26 2.09 6.50 14.21
N TYR A 27 3.43 6.60 14.15
CA TYR A 27 4.31 5.96 15.13
C TYR A 27 5.46 6.84 15.64
N THR A 28 5.75 7.99 14.99
CA THR A 28 6.89 8.85 15.32
C THR A 28 6.55 10.33 15.18
N LEU A 29 7.12 11.15 16.06
CA LEU A 29 7.06 12.61 15.97
C LEU A 29 7.88 13.17 14.80
N ASP A 30 8.83 12.42 14.26
CA ASP A 30 9.66 12.84 13.12
C ASP A 30 8.81 13.22 11.88
N ARG A 31 7.55 12.74 11.82
CA ARG A 31 6.61 12.98 10.72
C ARG A 31 5.44 13.89 11.12
N TRP A 32 5.57 14.60 12.23
CA TRP A 32 4.47 15.40 12.77
C TRP A 32 3.87 16.37 11.75
N THR A 33 4.69 17.10 11.01
CA THR A 33 4.21 18.06 10.00
C THR A 33 3.41 17.37 8.91
N ASP A 34 3.91 16.23 8.40
CA ASP A 34 3.22 15.46 7.35
C ASP A 34 1.90 14.88 7.86
N LEU A 35 1.91 14.29 9.06
CA LEU A 35 0.71 13.78 9.73
C LEU A 35 -0.34 14.88 9.92
N HIS A 36 0.06 16.02 10.47
CA HIS A 36 -0.82 17.16 10.71
C HIS A 36 -1.49 17.62 9.40
N ASP A 37 -0.68 17.90 8.37
CA ASP A 37 -1.17 18.40 7.09
C ASP A 37 -2.05 17.37 6.37
N GLY A 38 -1.67 16.09 6.40
CA GLY A 38 -2.43 14.98 5.81
C GLY A 38 -3.78 14.79 6.48
N VAL A 39 -3.85 14.82 7.82
CA VAL A 39 -5.09 14.68 8.59
C VAL A 39 -6.03 15.85 8.35
N LEU A 40 -5.53 17.08 8.37
CA LEU A 40 -6.37 18.27 8.13
C LEU A 40 -6.92 18.28 6.71
N GLU A 41 -6.11 17.93 5.72
CA GLU A 41 -6.57 17.86 4.32
C GLU A 41 -7.59 16.73 4.12
N ALA A 42 -7.38 15.55 4.71
CA ALA A 42 -8.35 14.45 4.68
C ALA A 42 -9.68 14.86 5.32
N ALA A 43 -9.64 15.52 6.50
CA ALA A 43 -10.83 16.00 7.18
C ALA A 43 -11.57 17.10 6.37
N ARG A 44 -10.82 17.98 5.68
CA ARG A 44 -11.39 18.97 4.79
C ARG A 44 -12.15 18.31 3.64
N GLN A 45 -11.51 17.33 2.95
CA GLN A 45 -12.14 16.64 1.82
C GLN A 45 -13.33 15.78 2.25
N LEU A 46 -13.26 15.14 3.42
CA LEU A 46 -14.39 14.40 3.98
C LEU A 46 -15.59 15.33 4.22
N ARG A 47 -15.37 16.50 4.80
CA ARG A 47 -16.43 17.50 5.02
C ARG A 47 -17.03 17.98 3.69
N GLU A 48 -16.19 18.28 2.71
CA GLU A 48 -16.63 18.75 1.38
C GLU A 48 -17.40 17.68 0.60
N SER A 49 -17.11 16.40 0.84
CA SER A 49 -17.84 15.30 0.19
C SER A 49 -19.28 15.15 0.68
N GLY A 50 -19.63 15.76 1.82
CA GLY A 50 -20.95 15.63 2.44
C GLY A 50 -21.29 14.23 2.98
N ARG A 51 -20.33 13.30 2.98
CA ARG A 51 -20.51 11.93 3.47
C ARG A 51 -20.40 11.89 5.00
N GLU A 52 -21.13 10.94 5.59
CA GLU A 52 -20.98 10.62 7.01
C GLU A 52 -19.61 9.98 7.28
N GLY A 53 -19.03 10.25 8.45
CA GLY A 53 -17.80 9.58 8.87
C GLY A 53 -16.80 10.49 9.59
N ARG A 54 -15.57 10.01 9.66
CA ARG A 54 -14.50 10.66 10.44
C ARG A 54 -13.11 10.33 9.89
N VAL A 55 -12.13 11.11 10.30
CA VAL A 55 -10.72 10.76 10.21
C VAL A 55 -10.29 10.17 11.55
N LEU A 56 -9.72 8.97 11.53
CA LEU A 56 -9.26 8.25 12.71
C LEU A 56 -7.74 8.15 12.70
N VAL A 57 -7.09 8.88 13.60
CA VAL A 57 -5.65 8.81 13.81
C VAL A 57 -5.35 7.73 14.83
N VAL A 58 -4.62 6.68 14.44
CA VAL A 58 -4.21 5.59 15.33
C VAL A 58 -2.73 5.70 15.65
N VAL A 59 -2.39 5.92 16.92
CA VAL A 59 -0.99 6.09 17.35
C VAL A 59 -0.41 4.77 17.86
N ASP A 60 0.67 4.33 17.20
CA ASP A 60 1.29 3.02 17.45
C ASP A 60 2.27 3.05 18.63
N HIS A 61 1.79 2.77 19.84
CA HIS A 61 2.58 2.59 21.08
C HIS A 61 3.61 3.70 21.31
N ASN A 62 3.16 4.96 21.23
CA ASN A 62 3.97 6.15 21.46
C ASN A 62 3.15 7.20 22.23
N ASP A 63 3.31 7.26 23.54
CA ASP A 63 2.51 8.13 24.42
C ASP A 63 2.76 9.62 24.16
N GLU A 64 3.98 10.02 23.80
CA GLU A 64 4.32 11.41 23.46
C GLU A 64 3.61 11.84 22.18
N LEU A 65 3.64 10.99 21.14
CA LEU A 65 2.91 11.24 19.91
C LEU A 65 1.39 11.23 20.15
N LEU A 66 0.88 10.33 20.99
CA LEU A 66 -0.54 10.27 21.32
C LEU A 66 -1.02 11.56 21.97
N ALA A 67 -0.28 12.06 22.97
CA ALA A 67 -0.57 13.34 23.61
C ALA A 67 -0.54 14.50 22.59
N LYS A 68 0.47 14.54 21.73
CA LYS A 68 0.60 15.57 20.68
C LYS A 68 -0.51 15.46 19.62
N ALA A 69 -0.83 14.24 19.17
CA ALA A 69 -1.90 14.01 18.21
C ALA A 69 -3.28 14.37 18.74
N GLY A 70 -3.48 14.35 20.07
CA GLY A 70 -4.69 14.85 20.71
C GLY A 70 -5.04 16.30 20.35
N GLU A 71 -4.07 17.12 19.93
CA GLU A 71 -4.31 18.48 19.41
C GLU A 71 -5.08 18.50 18.09
N LEU A 72 -5.09 17.39 17.33
CA LEU A 72 -5.85 17.25 16.08
C LEU A 72 -7.32 16.88 16.31
N ALA A 73 -7.64 16.39 17.52
CA ALA A 73 -9.00 15.94 17.84
C ALA A 73 -10.03 17.06 17.66
N GLY A 74 -11.16 16.71 17.05
CA GLY A 74 -12.21 17.67 16.73
C GLY A 74 -13.46 17.00 16.18
N PRO A 75 -14.41 17.76 15.65
CA PRO A 75 -15.71 17.20 15.22
C PRO A 75 -15.63 16.08 14.17
N LEU A 76 -14.55 16.06 13.37
CA LEU A 76 -14.33 15.07 12.32
C LEU A 76 -13.06 14.24 12.53
N VAL A 77 -12.29 14.47 13.59
CA VAL A 77 -11.01 13.79 13.83
C VAL A 77 -11.02 13.18 15.22
N ASP A 78 -10.87 11.87 15.27
CA ASP A 78 -10.64 11.13 16.51
C ASP A 78 -9.19 10.65 16.57
N VAL A 79 -8.62 10.61 17.77
CA VAL A 79 -7.26 10.12 18.02
C VAL A 79 -7.31 9.01 19.06
N ILE A 80 -6.80 7.84 18.71
CA ILE A 80 -6.81 6.67 19.58
C ILE A 80 -5.43 5.98 19.63
N ALA A 81 -5.17 5.25 20.70
CA ALA A 81 -4.00 4.39 20.80
C ALA A 81 -4.21 3.08 20.06
N ASN A 82 -3.15 2.53 19.46
CA ASN A 82 -3.16 1.17 18.93
C ASN A 82 -3.34 0.16 20.06
N THR A 83 -4.42 -0.63 20.01
CA THR A 83 -4.75 -1.68 20.98
C THR A 83 -4.27 -3.07 20.56
N HIS A 84 -3.81 -3.22 19.32
CA HIS A 84 -3.24 -4.43 18.76
C HIS A 84 -1.72 -4.46 18.92
N ARG A 85 -1.08 -5.47 18.31
CA ARG A 85 0.39 -5.58 18.31
C ARG A 85 1.03 -4.36 17.66
N ARG A 86 2.18 -3.92 18.19
CA ARG A 86 2.97 -2.83 17.61
C ARG A 86 3.27 -3.10 16.13
N GLY A 87 3.06 -2.08 15.29
CA GLY A 87 3.29 -2.09 13.85
C GLY A 87 2.09 -1.61 13.05
N LEU A 88 2.31 -1.32 11.77
CA LEU A 88 1.31 -0.74 10.87
C LEU A 88 0.04 -1.61 10.75
N SER A 89 0.20 -2.94 10.63
CA SER A 89 -0.94 -3.87 10.59
C SER A 89 -1.78 -3.81 11.87
N GLY A 90 -1.15 -3.73 13.05
CA GLY A 90 -1.87 -3.60 14.32
C GLY A 90 -2.64 -2.30 14.43
N GLY A 91 -2.04 -1.18 14.01
CA GLY A 91 -2.71 0.12 13.95
C GLY A 91 -3.94 0.10 13.03
N ARG A 92 -3.79 -0.47 11.82
CA ARG A 92 -4.92 -0.63 10.89
C ARG A 92 -6.00 -1.54 11.45
N ASN A 93 -5.64 -2.64 12.10
CA ASN A 93 -6.60 -3.55 12.74
C ASN A 93 -7.35 -2.87 13.90
N THR A 94 -6.67 -2.06 14.68
CA THR A 94 -7.32 -1.20 15.70
C THR A 94 -8.36 -0.32 15.04
N ALA A 95 -8.01 0.38 13.96
CA ALA A 95 -8.94 1.28 13.26
C ALA A 95 -10.15 0.53 12.68
N ILE A 96 -9.97 -0.66 12.10
CA ILE A 96 -11.05 -1.49 11.58
C ILE A 96 -12.07 -1.82 12.69
N GLY A 97 -11.60 -2.12 13.90
CA GLY A 97 -12.46 -2.40 15.04
C GLY A 97 -13.26 -1.18 15.56
N PHE A 98 -12.84 0.03 15.22
CA PHE A 98 -13.53 1.29 15.57
C PHE A 98 -14.39 1.85 14.44
N ALA A 99 -14.16 1.42 13.19
CA ALA A 99 -14.88 1.92 12.02
C ALA A 99 -16.28 1.28 11.94
N ASP A 100 -17.28 2.11 11.77
CA ASP A 100 -18.69 1.74 11.62
C ASP A 100 -19.28 2.18 10.26
N THR A 101 -18.41 2.44 9.28
CA THR A 101 -18.76 3.00 7.97
C THR A 101 -18.66 1.97 6.86
N GLU A 102 -19.29 2.25 5.70
CA GLU A 102 -19.33 1.34 4.54
C GLU A 102 -17.94 1.12 3.93
N VAL A 103 -17.12 2.17 3.92
CA VAL A 103 -15.77 2.14 3.33
C VAL A 103 -14.75 2.65 4.35
N ILE A 104 -13.65 1.92 4.47
CA ILE A 104 -12.48 2.29 5.28
C ILE A 104 -11.34 2.64 4.33
N VAL A 105 -10.88 3.88 4.41
CA VAL A 105 -9.75 4.42 3.63
C VAL A 105 -8.50 4.44 4.50
N PHE A 106 -7.38 3.98 3.99
CA PHE A 106 -6.08 4.03 4.67
C PHE A 106 -5.16 4.99 3.94
N LEU A 107 -4.62 5.95 4.70
CA LEU A 107 -3.66 6.96 4.27
C LEU A 107 -2.42 6.86 5.18
N ASP A 108 -1.21 6.84 4.61
CA ASP A 108 0.00 6.84 5.42
C ASP A 108 0.26 8.21 6.08
N ASP A 109 0.94 8.23 7.23
CA ASP A 109 1.26 9.41 8.03
C ASP A 109 2.27 10.37 7.36
N ASP A 110 2.85 9.97 6.24
CA ASP A 110 3.75 10.76 5.40
C ASP A 110 3.18 11.00 3.98
N ALA A 111 1.86 10.88 3.83
CA ALA A 111 1.14 11.12 2.58
C ALA A 111 0.14 12.29 2.74
N THR A 112 0.23 13.26 1.83
CA THR A 112 -0.70 14.41 1.80
C THR A 112 -1.65 14.26 0.61
N PRO A 113 -2.98 14.22 0.82
CA PRO A 113 -3.95 14.16 -0.26
C PRO A 113 -3.89 15.37 -1.19
N GLU A 114 -4.01 15.13 -2.50
CA GLU A 114 -4.23 16.18 -3.49
C GLU A 114 -5.73 16.53 -3.59
N PRO A 115 -6.10 17.71 -4.12
CA PRO A 115 -7.51 18.07 -4.31
C PRO A 115 -8.29 17.00 -5.08
N GLY A 116 -9.47 16.62 -4.56
CA GLY A 116 -10.33 15.59 -5.14
C GLY A 116 -9.88 14.14 -4.87
N TRP A 117 -8.85 13.95 -4.05
CA TRP A 117 -8.32 12.62 -3.70
C TRP A 117 -9.40 11.66 -3.20
N LEU A 118 -10.17 12.07 -2.18
CA LEU A 118 -11.18 11.21 -1.55
C LEU A 118 -12.29 10.86 -2.54
N GLU A 119 -12.80 11.87 -3.27
CA GLU A 119 -13.87 11.65 -4.24
C GLU A 119 -13.45 10.67 -5.33
N HIS A 120 -12.27 10.84 -5.91
CA HIS A 120 -11.73 9.91 -6.90
C HIS A 120 -11.52 8.50 -6.34
N LEU A 121 -11.03 8.36 -5.09
CA LEU A 121 -10.81 7.06 -4.47
C LEU A 121 -12.13 6.29 -4.28
N LEU A 122 -13.23 7.01 -4.08
CA LEU A 122 -14.55 6.42 -3.84
C LEU A 122 -15.34 6.12 -5.12
N VAL A 123 -14.98 6.73 -6.27
CA VAL A 123 -15.64 6.46 -7.56
C VAL A 123 -15.77 4.97 -7.89
N PRO A 124 -14.73 4.12 -7.73
CA PRO A 124 -14.85 2.71 -8.03
C PRO A 124 -15.96 1.98 -7.22
N PHE A 125 -16.24 2.43 -6.01
CA PHE A 125 -17.23 1.82 -5.13
C PHE A 125 -18.69 2.11 -5.51
N ALA A 126 -18.95 2.89 -6.55
CA ALA A 126 -20.28 2.96 -7.15
C ALA A 126 -20.74 1.59 -7.67
N ASP A 127 -19.82 0.74 -8.10
CA ASP A 127 -20.04 -0.68 -8.36
C ASP A 127 -19.93 -1.49 -7.06
N ARG A 128 -20.99 -2.20 -6.69
CA ARG A 128 -21.02 -3.03 -5.47
C ARG A 128 -20.07 -4.23 -5.51
N GLU A 129 -19.68 -4.68 -6.70
CA GLU A 129 -18.70 -5.75 -6.87
C GLU A 129 -17.28 -5.27 -6.59
N VAL A 130 -17.02 -3.97 -6.55
CA VAL A 130 -15.72 -3.42 -6.18
C VAL A 130 -15.59 -3.43 -4.67
N LEU A 131 -14.66 -4.26 -4.19
CA LEU A 131 -14.36 -4.41 -2.76
C LEU A 131 -13.13 -3.64 -2.31
N VAL A 132 -12.21 -3.34 -3.24
CA VAL A 132 -10.95 -2.64 -2.94
C VAL A 132 -10.66 -1.61 -4.02
N ALA A 133 -10.26 -0.42 -3.62
CA ALA A 133 -9.72 0.59 -4.51
C ALA A 133 -8.37 1.11 -4.00
N GLY A 134 -7.49 1.47 -4.91
CA GLY A 134 -6.23 2.12 -4.59
C GLY A 134 -5.99 3.33 -5.46
N GLY A 135 -5.36 4.34 -4.89
CA GLY A 135 -4.95 5.55 -5.61
C GLY A 135 -3.46 5.58 -5.91
N ALA A 136 -3.05 6.62 -6.62
CA ALA A 136 -1.67 6.90 -6.96
C ALA A 136 -0.95 7.68 -5.85
N ALA A 137 0.38 7.55 -5.82
CA ALA A 137 1.27 8.33 -4.97
C ALA A 137 2.42 8.90 -5.80
N THR A 138 2.68 10.19 -5.68
CA THR A 138 3.84 10.84 -6.30
C THR A 138 4.86 11.24 -5.23
N PRO A 139 6.17 11.18 -5.52
CA PRO A 139 7.18 11.51 -4.55
C PRO A 139 7.21 13.03 -4.29
N ARG A 140 7.13 13.43 -3.02
CA ARG A 140 7.51 14.76 -2.55
C ARG A 140 8.96 14.68 -2.08
N TRP A 141 9.86 15.11 -2.96
CA TRP A 141 11.30 15.12 -2.67
C TRP A 141 11.62 16.14 -1.57
N PRO A 142 12.70 15.92 -0.77
CA PRO A 142 13.18 16.92 0.16
C PRO A 142 13.51 18.24 -0.54
N ASP A 143 13.36 19.36 0.14
CA ASP A 143 13.63 20.68 -0.40
C ASP A 143 15.04 20.79 -1.00
N GLY A 144 15.11 21.30 -2.24
CA GLY A 144 16.35 21.40 -3.00
C GLY A 144 16.92 20.08 -3.51
N ALA A 145 16.34 18.93 -3.19
CA ALA A 145 16.79 17.65 -3.70
C ALA A 145 16.18 17.32 -5.07
N ALA A 146 17.04 16.88 -5.98
CA ALA A 146 16.59 16.28 -7.25
C ALA A 146 16.41 14.77 -7.10
N ARG A 147 15.64 14.18 -8.01
CA ARG A 147 15.54 12.73 -8.15
C ARG A 147 16.94 12.08 -8.23
N PRO A 148 17.25 11.11 -7.37
CA PRO A 148 18.58 10.50 -7.34
C PRO A 148 18.78 9.57 -8.54
N VAL A 149 20.04 9.34 -8.91
CA VAL A 149 20.40 8.42 -10.00
C VAL A 149 19.97 6.98 -9.71
N SER A 150 19.86 6.61 -8.43
CA SER A 150 19.37 5.30 -7.98
C SER A 150 17.88 5.06 -8.22
N LEU A 151 17.11 6.10 -8.59
CA LEU A 151 15.70 6.02 -8.93
C LEU A 151 15.48 6.61 -10.33
N PRO A 152 15.90 5.89 -11.39
CA PRO A 152 15.73 6.37 -12.76
C PRO A 152 14.25 6.55 -13.10
N ALA A 153 13.93 7.46 -14.03
CA ALA A 153 12.56 7.74 -14.45
C ALA A 153 12.37 7.58 -15.94
N ALA A 154 11.21 7.05 -16.33
CA ALA A 154 10.71 7.06 -17.68
C ALA A 154 10.30 8.49 -18.13
N PRO A 155 10.08 8.73 -19.42
CA PRO A 155 9.55 10.02 -19.91
C PRO A 155 8.18 10.40 -19.33
N SER A 156 7.43 9.43 -18.83
CA SER A 156 6.18 9.65 -18.06
C SER A 156 6.40 10.39 -16.74
N GLY A 157 7.63 10.52 -16.27
CA GLY A 157 7.99 11.03 -14.95
C GLY A 157 7.97 9.94 -13.85
N ARG A 158 7.38 8.75 -14.10
CA ARG A 158 7.39 7.62 -13.17
C ARG A 158 8.70 6.83 -13.34
N GLY A 159 9.28 6.39 -12.23
CA GLY A 159 10.45 5.50 -12.25
C GLY A 159 10.06 4.04 -12.09
N GLU A 160 10.85 3.14 -12.65
CA GLU A 160 10.67 1.71 -12.44
C GLU A 160 10.81 1.33 -10.96
N LEU A 161 11.64 2.06 -10.22
CA LEU A 161 11.94 1.79 -8.81
C LEU A 161 11.21 2.72 -7.84
N ASP A 162 10.24 3.52 -8.25
CA ASP A 162 9.54 4.47 -7.38
C ASP A 162 8.77 3.80 -6.23
N TRP A 163 8.40 2.53 -6.38
CA TRP A 163 7.84 1.74 -5.29
C TRP A 163 8.79 1.60 -4.08
N VAL A 164 10.09 1.73 -4.28
CA VAL A 164 11.10 1.70 -3.20
C VAL A 164 10.86 2.83 -2.20
N VAL A 165 10.42 3.97 -2.69
CA VAL A 165 10.07 5.15 -1.87
C VAL A 165 8.57 5.27 -1.60
N GLY A 166 7.77 4.24 -1.90
CA GLY A 166 6.34 4.18 -1.62
C GLY A 166 5.47 4.88 -2.66
N CYS A 167 5.97 5.09 -3.88
CA CYS A 167 5.27 5.82 -4.92
C CYS A 167 4.85 4.95 -6.11
N THR A 168 3.89 5.46 -6.88
CA THR A 168 3.43 4.85 -8.12
C THR A 168 4.59 4.75 -9.10
N TYR A 169 4.77 3.57 -9.67
CA TYR A 169 5.93 3.24 -10.50
C TYR A 169 5.55 2.92 -11.95
N GLU A 170 6.54 2.89 -12.83
CA GLU A 170 6.34 2.58 -14.24
C GLU A 170 5.79 1.16 -14.43
N GLY A 171 4.73 1.04 -15.22
CA GLY A 171 3.99 -0.20 -15.44
C GLY A 171 2.69 -0.31 -14.65
N GLN A 172 2.42 0.59 -13.68
CA GLN A 172 1.08 0.70 -13.10
C GLN A 172 0.12 1.42 -14.05
N PRO A 173 -1.21 1.13 -13.95
CA PRO A 173 -2.20 1.74 -14.83
C PRO A 173 -2.16 3.28 -14.82
N THR A 174 -2.53 3.90 -15.95
CA THR A 174 -2.67 5.36 -16.11
C THR A 174 -4.14 5.80 -16.16
N THR A 175 -5.06 4.84 -16.21
CA THR A 175 -6.51 5.03 -16.15
C THR A 175 -7.09 4.06 -15.13
N LEU A 176 -8.34 4.23 -14.73
CA LEU A 176 -9.04 3.27 -13.87
C LEU A 176 -8.93 1.86 -14.48
N ALA A 177 -8.39 0.93 -13.73
CA ALA A 177 -8.13 -0.44 -14.22
C ALA A 177 -8.04 -1.46 -13.08
N PRO A 178 -8.36 -2.75 -13.35
CA PRO A 178 -8.14 -3.82 -12.41
C PRO A 178 -6.64 -4.01 -12.08
N VAL A 179 -6.38 -4.27 -10.81
CA VAL A 179 -5.04 -4.62 -10.31
C VAL A 179 -5.11 -5.81 -9.37
N ARG A 180 -4.00 -6.51 -9.15
CA ARG A 180 -3.96 -7.60 -8.16
C ARG A 180 -4.02 -7.07 -6.73
N ASN A 181 -3.35 -5.97 -6.45
CA ASN A 181 -3.29 -5.34 -5.14
C ASN A 181 -3.05 -3.83 -5.28
N VAL A 182 -3.42 -3.11 -4.26
CA VAL A 182 -3.26 -1.66 -4.12
C VAL A 182 -1.97 -1.32 -3.36
N MET A 183 -1.64 -0.03 -3.26
CA MET A 183 -0.51 0.47 -2.47
C MET A 183 -0.99 0.88 -1.09
N GLY A 184 -0.27 0.47 -0.04
CA GLY A 184 -0.66 0.67 1.35
C GLY A 184 -0.81 2.13 1.79
N CYS A 185 -0.15 3.06 1.09
CA CYS A 185 -0.19 4.49 1.42
C CYS A 185 -1.45 5.23 0.94
N ASN A 186 -2.25 4.61 0.04
CA ASN A 186 -3.45 5.20 -0.55
C ASN A 186 -4.39 4.10 -1.03
N MET A 187 -5.20 3.58 -0.12
CA MET A 187 -6.10 2.45 -0.41
C MET A 187 -7.41 2.55 0.37
N ALA A 188 -8.45 1.89 -0.14
CA ALA A 188 -9.76 1.81 0.47
C ALA A 188 -10.34 0.40 0.33
N PHE A 189 -11.11 -0.01 1.33
CA PHE A 189 -11.80 -1.31 1.38
C PHE A 189 -13.25 -1.11 1.77
N ARG A 190 -14.17 -1.87 1.18
CA ARG A 190 -15.50 -2.06 1.82
C ARG A 190 -15.30 -2.73 3.16
N ALA A 191 -15.97 -2.24 4.19
CA ALA A 191 -15.84 -2.77 5.56
C ALA A 191 -16.15 -4.27 5.63
N THR A 192 -17.11 -4.75 4.83
CA THR A 192 -17.50 -6.17 4.75
C THR A 192 -16.36 -7.11 4.31
N VAL A 193 -15.30 -6.58 3.73
CA VAL A 193 -14.07 -7.36 3.43
C VAL A 193 -13.48 -7.96 4.69
N PHE A 194 -13.48 -7.22 5.78
CA PHE A 194 -12.84 -7.64 7.03
C PHE A 194 -13.63 -8.73 7.76
N ASP A 195 -14.93 -8.85 7.51
CA ASP A 195 -15.76 -9.95 8.02
C ASP A 195 -15.46 -11.27 7.31
N THR A 196 -15.12 -11.22 6.02
CA THR A 196 -14.96 -12.40 5.17
C THR A 196 -13.50 -12.80 4.94
N ALA A 197 -12.67 -11.83 4.57
CA ALA A 197 -11.24 -12.06 4.34
C ALA A 197 -10.38 -11.89 5.60
N GLY A 198 -10.95 -11.35 6.70
CA GLY A 198 -10.26 -11.11 7.97
C GLY A 198 -9.32 -9.90 7.94
N LEU A 199 -8.64 -9.66 9.05
CA LEU A 199 -7.80 -8.48 9.31
C LEU A 199 -6.44 -8.55 8.61
N PHE A 200 -5.67 -7.46 8.66
CA PHE A 200 -4.25 -7.44 8.23
C PHE A 200 -3.40 -8.39 9.08
N GLY A 201 -2.50 -9.13 8.46
CA GLY A 201 -1.57 -10.01 9.17
C GLY A 201 -0.55 -9.22 9.99
N GLU A 202 -0.58 -9.31 11.33
CA GLU A 202 0.27 -8.54 12.22
C GLU A 202 1.74 -8.99 12.26
N ASP A 203 2.07 -10.09 11.64
CA ASP A 203 3.44 -10.58 11.42
C ASP A 203 3.98 -10.20 10.03
N LEU A 204 3.18 -9.46 9.25
CA LEU A 204 3.53 -8.76 8.03
C LEU A 204 3.45 -7.23 8.27
N GLY A 205 4.03 -6.47 7.35
CA GLY A 205 4.00 -5.01 7.45
C GLY A 205 5.15 -4.41 8.25
N ARG A 206 5.17 -3.09 8.29
CA ARG A 206 6.25 -2.34 8.95
C ARG A 206 6.12 -2.35 10.46
N VAL A 207 7.26 -2.57 11.14
CA VAL A 207 7.40 -2.37 12.59
C VAL A 207 8.53 -1.38 12.78
N GLY A 208 8.21 -0.14 13.18
CA GLY A 208 9.19 0.94 13.30
C GLY A 208 9.95 1.19 11.98
N ARG A 209 11.29 1.11 12.02
CA ARG A 209 12.17 1.33 10.86
C ARG A 209 12.46 0.08 10.03
N VAL A 210 11.88 -1.08 10.38
CA VAL A 210 12.08 -2.32 9.60
C VAL A 210 11.17 -2.28 8.37
N PRO A 211 11.72 -2.28 7.15
CA PRO A 211 10.97 -1.99 5.93
C PRO A 211 10.29 -3.24 5.33
N TYR A 212 9.72 -4.10 6.16
CA TYR A 212 8.85 -5.18 5.69
C TYR A 212 7.54 -4.58 5.16
N GLY A 213 6.88 -5.28 4.27
CA GLY A 213 5.63 -4.85 3.64
C GLY A 213 4.84 -6.03 3.10
N CYS A 214 3.97 -5.76 2.12
CA CYS A 214 3.11 -6.72 1.45
C CYS A 214 1.93 -7.22 2.31
N GLU A 215 1.59 -6.56 3.42
CA GLU A 215 0.40 -6.86 4.20
C GLU A 215 -0.88 -6.57 3.41
N GLU A 216 -0.90 -5.48 2.64
CA GLU A 216 -1.98 -5.13 1.71
C GLU A 216 -2.06 -6.11 0.54
N THR A 217 -0.92 -6.56 0.03
CA THR A 217 -0.86 -7.55 -1.04
C THR A 217 -1.45 -8.89 -0.59
N GLU A 218 -1.08 -9.35 0.61
CA GLU A 218 -1.59 -10.57 1.22
C GLU A 218 -3.11 -10.50 1.45
N LEU A 219 -3.60 -9.37 1.98
CA LEU A 219 -5.02 -9.14 2.17
C LEU A 219 -5.77 -9.13 0.83
N CYS A 220 -5.29 -8.44 -0.20
CA CYS A 220 -5.90 -8.43 -1.53
C CYS A 220 -5.99 -9.84 -2.14
N ILE A 221 -4.98 -10.69 -1.95
CA ILE A 221 -5.01 -12.09 -2.39
C ILE A 221 -6.08 -12.87 -1.63
N ARG A 222 -6.25 -12.65 -0.32
CA ARG A 222 -7.33 -13.27 0.47
C ARG A 222 -8.70 -12.80 0.00
N VAL A 223 -8.88 -11.51 -0.27
CA VAL A 223 -10.11 -10.95 -0.84
C VAL A 223 -10.47 -11.66 -2.13
N THR A 224 -9.55 -11.77 -3.10
CA THR A 224 -9.80 -12.48 -4.37
C THR A 224 -10.14 -13.96 -4.17
N ARG A 225 -9.61 -14.60 -3.13
CA ARG A 225 -9.93 -16.01 -2.82
C ARG A 225 -11.33 -16.20 -2.25
N HIS A 226 -11.78 -15.28 -1.40
CA HIS A 226 -13.13 -15.31 -0.82
C HIS A 226 -14.19 -14.77 -1.78
N HIS A 227 -13.80 -13.83 -2.64
CA HIS A 227 -14.66 -13.16 -3.61
C HIS A 227 -14.01 -13.18 -4.99
N PRO A 228 -14.08 -14.28 -5.76
CA PRO A 228 -13.36 -14.44 -7.03
C PRO A 228 -13.79 -13.45 -8.11
N THR A 229 -15.00 -12.88 -8.03
CA THR A 229 -15.53 -11.87 -8.96
C THR A 229 -15.29 -10.44 -8.49
N ALA A 230 -14.79 -10.25 -7.27
CA ALA A 230 -14.59 -8.92 -6.69
C ALA A 230 -13.62 -8.06 -7.48
N GLY A 231 -14.02 -6.81 -7.72
CA GLY A 231 -13.14 -5.80 -8.29
C GLY A 231 -12.12 -5.30 -7.27
N ILE A 232 -10.83 -5.38 -7.65
CA ILE A 232 -9.74 -4.62 -7.01
C ILE A 232 -9.25 -3.63 -8.05
N LEU A 233 -9.53 -2.33 -7.87
CA LEU A 233 -9.31 -1.32 -8.90
C LEU A 233 -8.23 -0.32 -8.47
N PHE A 234 -7.51 0.20 -9.45
CA PHE A 234 -6.57 1.31 -9.28
C PHE A 234 -7.11 2.55 -9.98
N GLU A 235 -7.31 3.64 -9.23
CA GLU A 235 -7.78 4.93 -9.72
C GLU A 235 -6.65 5.97 -9.62
N PRO A 236 -5.95 6.25 -10.73
CA PRO A 236 -4.78 7.12 -10.70
C PRO A 236 -5.09 8.61 -10.44
N ARG A 237 -6.36 9.03 -10.54
CA ARG A 237 -6.77 10.41 -10.21
C ARG A 237 -6.86 10.63 -8.70
N SER A 238 -7.06 9.57 -7.92
CA SER A 238 -6.93 9.62 -6.46
C SER A 238 -5.45 9.72 -6.11
N LEU A 239 -4.92 10.93 -5.95
CA LEU A 239 -3.50 11.20 -5.85
C LEU A 239 -3.10 11.71 -4.47
N VAL A 240 -2.02 11.14 -3.92
CA VAL A 240 -1.35 11.66 -2.73
C VAL A 240 0.09 12.05 -3.04
N ARG A 241 0.62 13.07 -2.35
CA ARG A 241 2.05 13.36 -2.30
C ARG A 241 2.68 12.65 -1.13
N HIS A 242 3.55 11.70 -1.43
CA HIS A 242 4.22 10.87 -0.43
C HIS A 242 5.60 11.45 -0.10
N HIS A 243 5.85 11.76 1.16
CA HIS A 243 7.12 12.34 1.62
C HIS A 243 8.27 11.34 1.46
N VAL A 244 9.31 11.78 0.78
CA VAL A 244 10.55 11.01 0.62
C VAL A 244 11.63 11.62 1.52
N SER A 245 11.96 10.96 2.63
CA SER A 245 13.00 11.44 3.53
C SER A 245 14.39 11.41 2.86
N PRO A 246 15.34 12.28 3.24
CA PRO A 246 16.71 12.30 2.66
C PRO A 246 17.42 10.96 2.70
N ASP A 247 17.18 10.14 3.72
CA ASP A 247 17.78 8.80 3.82
C ASP A 247 17.30 7.84 2.74
N ARG A 248 16.07 8.03 2.24
CA ARG A 248 15.51 7.20 1.16
C ARG A 248 16.16 7.48 -0.20
N LEU A 249 16.93 8.56 -0.36
CA LEU A 249 17.67 8.89 -1.59
C LEU A 249 18.99 8.13 -1.73
N ARG A 250 19.43 7.44 -0.68
CA ARG A 250 20.74 6.79 -0.62
C ARG A 250 20.69 5.38 -1.21
N TRP A 251 21.79 4.94 -1.83
CA TRP A 251 21.95 3.59 -2.36
C TRP A 251 21.71 2.49 -1.31
N ASN A 252 22.19 2.72 -0.08
CA ASN A 252 21.97 1.77 1.01
C ASN A 252 20.46 1.55 1.30
N TYR A 253 19.66 2.62 1.19
CA TYR A 253 18.21 2.48 1.35
C TYR A 253 17.60 1.64 0.22
N LEU A 254 17.99 1.90 -1.04
CA LEU A 254 17.56 1.09 -2.20
C LEU A 254 17.79 -0.39 -1.93
N TRP A 255 19.02 -0.76 -1.58
CA TRP A 255 19.37 -2.18 -1.38
C TRP A 255 18.67 -2.82 -0.18
N ARG A 256 18.59 -2.10 0.95
CA ARG A 256 17.86 -2.60 2.13
C ARG A 256 16.37 -2.77 1.86
N ARG A 257 15.74 -1.84 1.15
CA ARG A 257 14.31 -1.88 0.85
C ARG A 257 13.99 -3.00 -0.15
N THR A 258 14.80 -3.15 -1.20
CA THR A 258 14.62 -4.20 -2.20
C THR A 258 14.89 -5.60 -1.63
N TYR A 259 15.88 -5.73 -0.76
CA TYR A 259 16.13 -6.98 -0.03
C TYR A 259 14.95 -7.33 0.90
N ALA A 260 14.45 -6.39 1.67
CA ALA A 260 13.29 -6.58 2.55
C ALA A 260 12.02 -6.93 1.77
N GLU A 261 11.83 -6.33 0.59
CA GLU A 261 10.74 -6.71 -0.32
C GLU A 261 10.80 -8.18 -0.72
N GLY A 262 12.00 -8.67 -1.05
CA GLY A 262 12.20 -10.10 -1.34
C GLY A 262 11.77 -11.00 -0.19
N ILE A 263 12.16 -10.67 1.05
CA ILE A 263 11.75 -11.42 2.25
C ILE A 263 10.24 -11.38 2.43
N SER A 264 9.61 -10.21 2.26
CA SER A 264 8.16 -10.05 2.39
C SER A 264 7.41 -10.89 1.35
N LYS A 265 7.89 -10.91 0.10
CA LYS A 265 7.32 -11.74 -0.97
C LYS A 265 7.45 -13.23 -0.69
N ALA A 266 8.55 -13.68 -0.09
CA ALA A 266 8.69 -15.08 0.36
C ALA A 266 7.61 -15.40 1.42
N ALA A 267 7.36 -14.52 2.38
CA ALA A 267 6.34 -14.70 3.40
C ALA A 267 4.91 -14.75 2.82
N VAL A 268 4.60 -13.88 1.86
CA VAL A 268 3.31 -13.92 1.14
C VAL A 268 3.15 -15.22 0.34
N THR A 269 4.19 -15.64 -0.39
CA THR A 269 4.16 -16.86 -1.19
C THR A 269 3.89 -18.11 -0.34
N GLU A 270 4.42 -18.15 0.88
CA GLU A 270 4.18 -19.25 1.82
C GLU A 270 2.74 -19.30 2.38
N ARG A 271 2.02 -18.20 2.35
CA ARG A 271 0.62 -18.08 2.82
C ARG A 271 -0.39 -18.22 1.70
N THR A 272 0.04 -17.91 0.48
CA THR A 272 -0.80 -17.91 -0.71
C THR A 272 -0.24 -18.91 -1.73
N SER A 273 -0.85 -19.07 -2.91
CA SER A 273 -0.24 -19.87 -3.97
C SER A 273 0.85 -19.08 -4.70
N HIS A 274 1.89 -19.76 -5.18
CA HIS A 274 2.95 -19.16 -6.01
C HIS A 274 2.40 -18.35 -7.20
N GLN A 275 1.38 -18.86 -7.87
CA GLN A 275 0.78 -18.25 -9.05
C GLN A 275 0.09 -16.92 -8.71
N ALA A 276 -0.64 -16.86 -7.59
CA ALA A 276 -1.33 -15.66 -7.14
C ALA A 276 -0.35 -14.58 -6.64
N SER A 277 0.77 -15.01 -6.03
CA SER A 277 1.71 -14.09 -5.38
C SER A 277 2.72 -13.43 -6.33
N LEU A 278 3.06 -14.03 -7.49
CA LEU A 278 4.17 -13.59 -8.34
C LEU A 278 3.78 -13.21 -9.78
N SER A 279 2.51 -13.26 -10.16
CA SER A 279 2.08 -12.98 -11.53
C SER A 279 2.44 -11.56 -12.00
N THR A 280 2.18 -10.57 -11.17
CA THR A 280 2.49 -9.15 -11.45
C THR A 280 3.99 -8.90 -11.46
N GLU A 281 4.73 -9.48 -10.52
CA GLU A 281 6.18 -9.38 -10.40
C GLU A 281 6.90 -9.97 -11.60
N MET A 282 6.42 -11.08 -12.12
CA MET A 282 6.99 -11.70 -13.31
C MET A 282 6.84 -10.78 -14.53
N SER A 283 5.65 -10.21 -14.75
CA SER A 283 5.42 -9.24 -15.84
C SER A 283 6.30 -8.00 -15.66
N TYR A 284 6.42 -7.48 -14.45
CA TYR A 284 7.27 -6.33 -14.15
C TYR A 284 8.76 -6.64 -14.41
N ALA A 285 9.26 -7.77 -13.91
CA ALA A 285 10.66 -8.18 -14.05
C ALA A 285 11.04 -8.49 -15.51
N THR A 286 10.10 -9.01 -16.33
CA THR A 286 10.38 -9.44 -17.71
C THR A 286 10.07 -8.38 -18.76
N ARG A 287 9.23 -7.39 -18.46
CA ARG A 287 8.80 -6.37 -19.44
C ARG A 287 9.22 -4.96 -19.05
N ILE A 288 9.00 -4.56 -17.81
CA ILE A 288 9.23 -3.17 -17.36
C ILE A 288 10.71 -2.93 -17.05
N LEU A 289 11.32 -3.75 -16.21
CA LEU A 289 12.72 -3.57 -15.82
C LEU A 289 13.71 -3.66 -17.02
N PRO A 290 13.59 -4.59 -17.99
CA PRO A 290 14.50 -4.61 -19.13
C PRO A 290 14.39 -3.38 -20.04
N ARG A 291 13.19 -2.83 -20.19
CA ARG A 291 12.97 -1.59 -20.95
C ARG A 291 13.62 -0.39 -20.25
N GLY A 292 13.44 -0.28 -18.93
CA GLY A 292 14.09 0.75 -18.12
C GLY A 292 15.61 0.62 -18.17
N PHE A 293 16.15 -0.58 -17.99
CA PHE A 293 17.59 -0.86 -18.10
C PHE A 293 18.17 -0.42 -19.44
N LEU A 294 17.53 -0.83 -20.55
CA LEU A 294 17.99 -0.48 -21.90
C LEU A 294 17.90 1.03 -22.15
N ARG A 295 16.80 1.68 -21.72
CA ARG A 295 16.65 3.14 -21.80
C ARG A 295 17.80 3.86 -21.08
N GLU A 296 18.10 3.46 -19.85
CA GLU A 296 19.18 4.05 -19.06
C GLU A 296 20.53 3.83 -19.70
N LEU A 297 20.81 2.62 -20.19
CA LEU A 297 22.06 2.30 -20.87
C LEU A 297 22.27 3.15 -22.12
N LEU A 298 21.23 3.28 -22.97
CA LEU A 298 21.26 4.09 -24.19
C LEU A 298 21.33 5.60 -23.89
N SER A 299 20.84 6.04 -22.74
CA SER A 299 20.93 7.45 -22.31
C SER A 299 22.32 7.84 -21.81
N ALA A 300 23.16 6.89 -21.43
CA ALA A 300 24.43 7.13 -20.76
C ALA A 300 25.37 8.14 -21.47
N PRO A 301 25.53 8.12 -22.81
CA PRO A 301 26.36 9.10 -23.52
C PRO A 301 25.82 10.54 -23.40
N ARG A 302 24.46 10.69 -23.41
CA ARG A 302 23.80 12.01 -23.34
C ARG A 302 23.73 12.55 -21.91
N THR A 303 23.74 11.69 -20.92
CA THR A 303 23.58 12.02 -19.48
C THR A 303 24.91 12.07 -18.73
N ARG A 304 26.05 12.17 -19.43
CA ARG A 304 27.40 12.15 -18.83
C ARG A 304 27.62 10.98 -17.89
N GLY A 305 27.14 9.79 -18.27
CA GLY A 305 27.29 8.55 -17.49
C GLY A 305 26.23 8.32 -16.42
N ARG A 306 25.34 9.27 -16.13
CA ARG A 306 24.25 9.07 -15.13
C ARG A 306 23.36 7.88 -15.47
N GLY A 307 23.11 7.62 -16.77
CA GLY A 307 22.35 6.46 -17.21
C GLY A 307 22.98 5.12 -16.82
N LEU A 308 24.31 5.01 -16.71
CA LEU A 308 24.96 3.79 -16.19
C LEU A 308 24.57 3.56 -14.71
N GLY A 309 24.47 4.62 -13.91
CA GLY A 309 24.00 4.54 -12.54
C GLY A 309 22.54 4.08 -12.44
N GLY A 310 21.65 4.59 -13.30
CA GLY A 310 20.25 4.15 -13.40
C GLY A 310 20.13 2.68 -13.81
N ALA A 311 20.87 2.26 -14.84
CA ALA A 311 20.95 0.85 -15.26
C ALA A 311 21.44 -0.06 -14.13
N PHE A 312 22.49 0.34 -13.42
CA PHE A 312 23.02 -0.38 -12.26
C PHE A 312 22.00 -0.45 -11.12
N ALA A 313 21.24 0.62 -10.86
CA ALA A 313 20.18 0.62 -9.85
C ALA A 313 19.11 -0.45 -10.15
N ILE A 314 18.64 -0.53 -11.39
CA ILE A 314 17.64 -1.52 -11.81
C ILE A 314 18.16 -2.94 -11.59
N VAL A 315 19.37 -3.24 -12.04
CA VAL A 315 19.97 -4.59 -11.89
C VAL A 315 20.20 -4.93 -10.42
N SER A 316 20.80 -4.01 -9.65
CA SER A 316 21.09 -4.25 -8.24
C SER A 316 19.80 -4.41 -7.41
N ALA A 317 18.74 -3.66 -7.71
CA ALA A 317 17.44 -3.81 -7.07
C ALA A 317 16.85 -5.20 -7.32
N LEU A 318 16.87 -5.68 -8.57
CA LEU A 318 16.40 -7.02 -8.93
C LEU A 318 17.20 -8.12 -8.23
N VAL A 319 18.53 -8.01 -8.22
CA VAL A 319 19.42 -8.98 -7.54
C VAL A 319 19.15 -9.01 -6.04
N MET A 320 19.06 -7.84 -5.38
CA MET A 320 18.81 -7.76 -3.94
C MET A 320 17.42 -8.32 -3.57
N THR A 321 16.39 -8.06 -4.40
CA THR A 321 15.07 -8.67 -4.21
C THR A 321 15.14 -10.20 -4.34
N GLY A 322 15.85 -10.71 -5.33
CA GLY A 322 16.05 -12.16 -5.51
C GLY A 322 16.77 -12.82 -4.32
N ILE A 323 17.85 -12.20 -3.82
CA ILE A 323 18.57 -12.66 -2.63
C ILE A 323 17.63 -12.67 -1.41
N GLY A 324 16.89 -11.58 -1.18
CA GLY A 324 15.94 -11.47 -0.08
C GLY A 324 14.86 -12.56 -0.15
N TYR A 325 14.34 -12.87 -1.35
CA TYR A 325 13.35 -13.92 -1.56
C TYR A 325 13.89 -15.31 -1.19
N VAL A 326 15.09 -15.65 -1.64
CA VAL A 326 15.74 -16.93 -1.31
C VAL A 326 16.00 -17.05 0.20
N VAL A 327 16.57 -16.00 0.81
CA VAL A 327 16.85 -15.98 2.25
C VAL A 327 15.55 -16.07 3.07
N GLY A 328 14.48 -15.39 2.64
CA GLY A 328 13.17 -15.46 3.26
C GLY A 328 12.63 -16.90 3.29
N HIS A 329 12.65 -17.61 2.16
CA HIS A 329 12.23 -19.00 2.08
C HIS A 329 13.06 -19.94 2.97
N ILE A 330 14.38 -19.79 2.98
CA ILE A 330 15.26 -20.57 3.84
C ILE A 330 14.92 -20.35 5.32
N ALA A 331 14.75 -19.10 5.74
CA ALA A 331 14.41 -18.73 7.11
C ALA A 331 13.06 -19.32 7.56
N ILE A 332 12.04 -19.27 6.69
CA ILE A 332 10.71 -19.82 6.98
C ILE A 332 10.79 -21.33 7.15
N ARG A 333 11.43 -22.04 6.22
CA ARG A 333 11.61 -23.51 6.29
C ARG A 333 12.35 -23.94 7.57
N TRP A 334 13.38 -23.21 7.95
CA TRP A 334 14.13 -23.48 9.17
C TRP A 334 13.30 -23.27 10.45
N ARG A 335 12.48 -22.22 10.51
CA ARG A 335 11.55 -22.01 11.63
C ARG A 335 10.54 -23.14 11.76
N ARG A 336 9.91 -23.58 10.66
CA ARG A 336 8.97 -24.72 10.63
C ARG A 336 9.62 -26.01 11.11
N SER A 337 10.84 -26.32 10.66
CA SER A 337 11.55 -27.52 11.10
C SER A 337 11.90 -27.52 12.59
N LYS A 338 12.24 -26.34 13.15
CA LYS A 338 12.46 -26.20 14.61
C LYS A 338 11.17 -26.36 15.42
N GLN A 339 10.06 -25.84 14.94
CA GLN A 339 8.77 -25.94 15.62
C GLN A 339 8.28 -27.39 15.65
N SER A 340 8.32 -28.09 14.52
CA SER A 340 7.96 -29.50 14.41
C SER A 340 8.81 -30.38 15.33
N ARG A 341 10.13 -30.14 15.46
CA ARG A 341 11.01 -30.85 16.39
C ARG A 341 10.71 -30.56 17.86
N ARG A 342 10.20 -29.38 18.20
CA ARG A 342 9.79 -29.03 19.58
C ARG A 342 8.48 -29.74 19.94
N GLU A 343 7.51 -29.77 19.04
CA GLU A 343 6.23 -30.46 19.23
C GLU A 343 6.43 -31.98 19.38
N GLN A 344 7.34 -32.59 18.62
CA GLN A 344 7.71 -33.99 18.75
C GLN A 344 8.42 -34.33 20.08
N LYS A 345 9.17 -33.39 20.67
CA LYS A 345 9.85 -33.55 21.94
C LYS A 345 8.98 -33.20 23.15
N GLY A 346 7.91 -32.46 22.98
CA GLY A 346 7.01 -32.02 24.04
C GLY A 346 5.78 -32.89 24.28
N ASN A 347 5.60 -34.01 23.54
CA ASN A 347 4.54 -34.99 23.77
C ASN A 347 5.14 -36.28 24.36
N PRO A 348 5.34 -36.39 25.67
CA PRO A 348 5.66 -37.67 26.31
C PRO A 348 4.42 -38.58 26.21
N ARG A 349 4.57 -39.76 25.62
CA ARG A 349 3.56 -40.81 25.61
C ARG A 349 3.26 -41.29 27.03
#